data_485298e233726dea850e5de16ad8b244
#
_entry.id   485298e233726dea850e5de16ad8b244
#
_cell.length_a   1.000
_cell.length_b   1.000
_cell.length_c   1.000
_cell.angle_alpha   90.00
_cell.angle_beta   90.00
_cell.angle_gamma   90.00
#
_symmetry.space_group_name_H-M   'P 1'
#
loop_
_entity.id
_entity.type
_entity.pdbx_description
1 polymer ?
#
loop_
_entity_poly.entity_id
_entity_poly.type
_entity_poly.pdbx_seq_one_letter_code
_entity_poly.pdbx_strand_id
1 'polypeptide(L)'
;GEIIEQSLKLQSLLPDSERLSHVVVMGMGEPLANLDQLLPALDTISSEDGLGISARRITISTVGLPKAMHRLSDMQTRYHLAVSLHAPNDPLRNQLVPVNDNIGIKAILSAADRYFDTSGRRLTYEYVLLGDVNDGEKHAQELVNLLHHRNALLNVIPYNPVDGLPYKTPSRNRVARFRSVLEAGNITIRFRQRKGDDINAACGQLRRNEVVQIDMPNG
;
A
#
# COMPACT_ATOMS: atom_id res chain seq x y z
N GLY A 1 -18.29 3.46 12.82
CA GLY A 1 -17.77 2.97 14.04
C GLY A 1 -16.26 3.01 14.13
N GLU A 2 -15.62 1.87 14.19
CA GLU A 2 -14.21 1.68 14.57
C GLU A 2 -13.19 2.56 13.83
N ILE A 3 -13.33 2.75 12.52
CA ILE A 3 -12.38 3.56 11.73
C ILE A 3 -12.36 5.02 12.20
N ILE A 4 -13.56 5.58 12.44
CA ILE A 4 -13.69 6.95 12.93
C ILE A 4 -13.18 7.04 14.36
N GLU A 5 -13.55 6.09 15.20
CA GLU A 5 -13.16 6.03 16.61
C GLU A 5 -11.65 5.93 16.78
N GLN A 6 -10.97 5.08 15.99
CA GLN A 6 -9.50 5.02 15.94
C GLN A 6 -8.89 6.38 15.58
N SER A 7 -9.44 7.07 14.57
CA SER A 7 -8.94 8.37 14.13
C SER A 7 -9.11 9.44 15.22
N LEU A 8 -10.26 9.46 15.90
CA LEU A 8 -10.51 10.38 17.01
C LEU A 8 -9.60 10.09 18.20
N LYS A 9 -9.40 8.81 18.53
CA LYS A 9 -8.48 8.42 19.60
C LYS A 9 -7.03 8.82 19.29
N LEU A 10 -6.57 8.64 18.05
CA LEU A 10 -5.24 9.09 17.64
C LEU A 10 -5.13 10.62 17.71
N GLN A 11 -6.16 11.35 17.32
CA GLN A 11 -6.19 12.82 17.44
C GLN A 11 -6.10 13.25 18.91
N SER A 12 -6.79 12.57 19.82
CA SER A 12 -6.78 12.90 21.25
C SER A 12 -5.46 12.63 21.98
N LEU A 13 -4.54 11.86 21.35
CA LEU A 13 -3.20 11.60 21.86
C LEU A 13 -2.17 12.66 21.45
N LEU A 14 -2.54 13.54 20.52
CA LEU A 14 -1.66 14.63 20.08
C LEU A 14 -1.77 15.83 21.02
N PRO A 15 -0.70 16.61 21.16
CA PRO A 15 -0.77 17.92 21.84
C PRO A 15 -1.79 18.84 21.16
N ASP A 16 -2.38 19.76 21.91
CA ASP A 16 -3.41 20.72 21.40
C ASP A 16 -2.93 21.55 20.21
N SER A 17 -1.63 21.76 20.08
CA SER A 17 -1.00 22.46 18.95
C SER A 17 -0.85 21.63 17.68
N GLU A 18 -1.13 20.32 17.74
CA GLU A 18 -0.94 19.38 16.65
C GLU A 18 -2.27 18.72 16.23
N ARG A 19 -2.34 18.33 14.97
CA ARG A 19 -3.48 17.59 14.44
C ARG A 19 -3.07 16.53 13.43
N LEU A 20 -3.89 15.51 13.30
CA LEU A 20 -3.74 14.54 12.23
C LEU A 20 -3.84 15.26 10.89
N SER A 21 -2.84 15.08 10.06
CA SER A 21 -2.73 15.76 8.76
C SER A 21 -2.97 14.85 7.57
N HIS A 22 -2.75 13.55 7.72
CA HIS A 22 -2.86 12.54 6.66
C HIS A 22 -3.44 11.26 7.24
N VAL A 23 -4.17 10.52 6.38
CA VAL A 23 -4.64 9.18 6.68
C VAL A 23 -4.12 8.21 5.62
N VAL A 24 -3.56 7.10 6.06
CA VAL A 24 -3.18 5.99 5.19
C VAL A 24 -3.94 4.75 5.64
N VAL A 25 -4.89 4.32 4.82
CA VAL A 25 -5.65 3.09 5.05
C VAL A 25 -4.77 1.93 4.59
N MET A 26 -3.87 1.51 5.47
CA MET A 26 -2.88 0.47 5.22
C MET A 26 -2.66 -0.31 6.51
N GLY A 27 -2.71 -1.62 6.45
CA GLY A 27 -2.52 -2.46 7.64
C GLY A 27 -2.89 -3.90 7.34
N MET A 28 -3.68 -4.50 8.24
CA MET A 28 -4.19 -5.86 8.08
C MET A 28 -5.55 -5.84 7.37
N GLY A 29 -5.72 -6.75 6.41
CA GLY A 29 -6.93 -6.85 5.60
C GLY A 29 -6.86 -6.06 4.29
N GLU A 30 -7.95 -6.11 3.53
CA GLU A 30 -8.09 -5.46 2.23
C GLU A 30 -9.18 -4.37 2.31
N PRO A 31 -8.79 -3.09 2.28
CA PRO A 31 -9.74 -1.99 2.41
C PRO A 31 -10.84 -2.00 1.35
N LEU A 32 -10.51 -2.37 0.11
CA LEU A 32 -11.49 -2.37 -0.98
C LEU A 32 -12.54 -3.50 -0.85
N ALA A 33 -12.29 -4.53 -0.03
CA ALA A 33 -13.29 -5.52 0.31
C ALA A 33 -14.36 -4.97 1.28
N ASN A 34 -14.07 -3.83 1.92
CA ASN A 34 -14.94 -3.18 2.91
C ASN A 34 -15.34 -1.75 2.50
N LEU A 35 -15.48 -1.48 1.20
CA LEU A 35 -15.78 -0.14 0.69
C LEU A 35 -17.03 0.48 1.27
N ASP A 36 -18.07 -0.32 1.53
CA ASP A 36 -19.36 0.16 2.05
C ASP A 36 -19.25 0.77 3.44
N GLN A 37 -18.29 0.34 4.24
CA GLN A 37 -18.02 0.91 5.56
C GLN A 37 -16.88 1.92 5.53
N LEU A 38 -15.90 1.70 4.65
CA LEU A 38 -14.73 2.55 4.55
C LEU A 38 -15.07 3.95 4.03
N LEU A 39 -15.79 4.05 2.91
CA LEU A 39 -16.03 5.34 2.27
C LEU A 39 -16.84 6.30 3.15
N PRO A 40 -17.95 5.91 3.79
CA PRO A 40 -18.64 6.80 4.72
C PRO A 40 -17.77 7.25 5.91
N ALA A 41 -16.87 6.37 6.38
CA ALA A 41 -15.94 6.75 7.44
C ALA A 41 -14.91 7.78 6.96
N LEU A 42 -14.37 7.63 5.74
CA LEU A 42 -13.44 8.60 5.16
C LEU A 42 -14.13 9.93 4.84
N ASP A 43 -15.38 9.91 4.40
CA ASP A 43 -16.18 11.12 4.17
C ASP A 43 -16.41 11.88 5.48
N THR A 44 -16.73 11.16 6.57
CA THR A 44 -16.82 11.77 7.92
C THR A 44 -15.48 12.36 8.36
N ILE A 45 -14.37 11.65 8.17
CA ILE A 45 -13.02 12.14 8.51
C ILE A 45 -12.68 13.39 7.70
N SER A 46 -13.15 13.47 6.46
CA SER A 46 -12.86 14.58 5.55
C SER A 46 -13.77 15.79 5.74
N SER A 47 -14.92 15.61 6.36
CA SER A 47 -15.90 16.69 6.55
C SER A 47 -15.37 17.78 7.50
N GLU A 48 -15.92 18.99 7.39
CA GLU A 48 -15.61 20.11 8.29
C GLU A 48 -16.03 19.82 9.73
N ASP A 49 -17.14 19.10 9.90
CA ASP A 49 -17.65 18.66 11.21
C ASP A 49 -16.86 17.45 11.76
N GLY A 50 -15.96 16.85 10.96
CA GLY A 50 -15.09 15.76 11.36
C GLY A 50 -13.66 16.23 11.68
N LEU A 51 -12.66 15.55 11.13
CA LEU A 51 -11.25 15.93 11.31
C LEU A 51 -10.75 16.96 10.27
N GLY A 52 -11.54 17.30 9.28
CA GLY A 52 -11.18 18.25 8.22
C GLY A 52 -9.99 17.81 7.35
N ILE A 53 -9.73 16.50 7.28
CA ILE A 53 -8.60 15.97 6.51
C ILE A 53 -9.00 15.85 5.05
N SER A 54 -8.49 16.74 4.21
CA SER A 54 -8.78 16.72 2.77
C SER A 54 -8.56 15.35 2.14
N ALA A 55 -9.47 14.93 1.25
CA ALA A 55 -9.36 13.68 0.48
C ALA A 55 -8.00 13.51 -0.23
N ARG A 56 -7.32 14.62 -0.56
CA ARG A 56 -5.96 14.63 -1.13
C ARG A 56 -4.89 14.15 -0.15
N ARG A 57 -5.20 14.06 1.12
CA ARG A 57 -4.29 13.62 2.19
C ARG A 57 -4.69 12.25 2.72
N ILE A 58 -5.60 11.58 2.03
CA ILE A 58 -6.04 10.23 2.35
C ILE A 58 -5.56 9.28 1.25
N THR A 59 -4.88 8.21 1.64
CA THR A 59 -4.41 7.17 0.74
C THR A 59 -5.09 5.86 1.10
N ILE A 60 -5.71 5.22 0.12
CA ILE A 60 -6.26 3.86 0.25
C ILE A 60 -5.24 2.90 -0.38
N SER A 61 -4.76 1.93 0.40
CA SER A 61 -3.91 0.85 -0.10
C SER A 61 -4.75 -0.37 -0.46
N THR A 62 -4.37 -1.09 -1.50
CA THR A 62 -5.07 -2.31 -1.93
C THR A 62 -4.09 -3.32 -2.52
N VAL A 63 -4.38 -4.60 -2.35
CA VAL A 63 -3.69 -5.67 -3.10
C VAL A 63 -4.08 -5.69 -4.58
N GLY A 64 -5.08 -4.91 -4.98
CA GLY A 64 -5.58 -4.84 -6.34
C GLY A 64 -6.75 -5.79 -6.59
N LEU A 65 -7.96 -5.38 -6.19
CA LEU A 65 -9.21 -6.04 -6.51
C LEU A 65 -9.91 -5.29 -7.65
N PRO A 66 -9.79 -5.72 -8.93
CA PRO A 66 -10.24 -4.92 -10.08
C PRO A 66 -11.70 -4.51 -10.01
N LYS A 67 -12.60 -5.41 -9.60
CA LYS A 67 -14.03 -5.11 -9.44
C LYS A 67 -14.27 -3.99 -8.42
N ALA A 68 -13.60 -4.03 -7.29
CA ALA A 68 -13.73 -3.01 -6.26
C ALA A 68 -13.04 -1.69 -6.66
N MET A 69 -11.92 -1.76 -7.39
CA MET A 69 -11.26 -0.58 -7.97
C MET A 69 -12.14 0.12 -9.00
N HIS A 70 -12.83 -0.65 -9.87
CA HIS A 70 -13.81 -0.09 -10.81
C HIS A 70 -14.96 0.60 -10.07
N ARG A 71 -15.49 -0.04 -9.01
CA ARG A 71 -16.52 0.56 -8.18
C ARG A 71 -16.04 1.88 -7.54
N LEU A 72 -14.81 1.91 -7.03
CA LEU A 72 -14.20 3.13 -6.50
C LEU A 72 -14.07 4.23 -7.57
N SER A 73 -13.75 3.87 -8.81
CA SER A 73 -13.71 4.77 -9.96
C SER A 73 -15.09 5.36 -10.26
N ASP A 74 -16.14 4.53 -10.26
CA ASP A 74 -17.51 4.96 -10.55
C ASP A 74 -18.06 5.94 -9.51
N MET A 75 -17.57 5.88 -8.28
CA MET A 75 -17.91 6.81 -7.20
C MET A 75 -17.20 8.16 -7.30
N GLN A 76 -16.33 8.37 -8.29
CA GLN A 76 -15.59 9.61 -8.55
C GLN A 76 -14.86 10.16 -7.33
N THR A 77 -14.37 9.29 -6.48
CA THR A 77 -13.62 9.67 -5.28
C THR A 77 -12.29 10.31 -5.64
N ARG A 78 -11.74 11.14 -4.73
CA ARG A 78 -10.48 11.86 -4.95
C ARG A 78 -9.38 11.42 -3.99
N TYR A 79 -9.47 10.24 -3.44
CA TYR A 79 -8.44 9.64 -2.59
C TYR A 79 -7.22 9.24 -3.42
N HIS A 80 -6.04 9.21 -2.81
CA HIS A 80 -4.90 8.56 -3.42
C HIS A 80 -5.08 7.05 -3.38
N LEU A 81 -4.71 6.36 -4.46
CA LEU A 81 -4.73 4.91 -4.51
C LEU A 81 -3.29 4.38 -4.57
N ALA A 82 -2.95 3.50 -3.62
CA ALA A 82 -1.71 2.77 -3.57
C ALA A 82 -1.98 1.28 -3.84
N VAL A 83 -1.34 0.72 -4.86
CA VAL A 83 -1.52 -0.67 -5.27
C VAL A 83 -0.30 -1.49 -4.86
N SER A 84 -0.49 -2.49 -4.03
CA SER A 84 0.51 -3.47 -3.62
C SER A 84 0.86 -4.38 -4.79
N LEU A 85 1.86 -3.98 -5.59
CA LEU A 85 2.28 -4.70 -6.79
C LEU A 85 3.23 -5.86 -6.45
N HIS A 86 4.34 -5.56 -5.79
CA HIS A 86 5.38 -6.45 -5.23
C HIS A 86 6.10 -7.38 -6.22
N ALA A 87 5.62 -7.52 -7.45
CA ALA A 87 6.23 -8.30 -8.51
C ALA A 87 5.96 -7.68 -9.88
N PRO A 88 6.86 -7.86 -10.88
CA PRO A 88 6.68 -7.31 -12.21
C PRO A 88 5.92 -8.26 -13.16
N ASN A 89 5.65 -9.50 -12.74
CA ASN A 89 4.98 -10.52 -13.53
C ASN A 89 4.10 -11.44 -12.66
N ASP A 90 3.13 -12.09 -13.27
CA ASP A 90 2.17 -12.94 -12.56
C ASP A 90 2.80 -14.16 -11.86
N PRO A 91 3.73 -14.91 -12.47
CA PRO A 91 4.34 -16.05 -11.79
C PRO A 91 4.99 -15.70 -10.45
N LEU A 92 5.70 -14.58 -10.39
CA LEU A 92 6.30 -14.12 -9.15
C LEU A 92 5.26 -13.51 -8.19
N ARG A 93 4.29 -12.79 -8.74
CA ARG A 93 3.24 -12.19 -7.91
C ARG A 93 2.38 -13.23 -7.25
N ASN A 94 2.07 -14.34 -7.92
CA ASN A 94 1.31 -15.45 -7.34
C ASN A 94 2.01 -16.06 -6.12
N GLN A 95 3.34 -16.10 -6.14
CA GLN A 95 4.13 -16.58 -5.00
C GLN A 95 4.12 -15.60 -3.82
N LEU A 96 4.17 -14.28 -4.10
CA LEU A 96 4.28 -13.24 -3.09
C LEU A 96 2.93 -12.75 -2.58
N VAL A 97 1.91 -12.77 -3.43
CA VAL A 97 0.56 -12.26 -3.19
C VAL A 97 -0.46 -13.30 -3.70
N PRO A 98 -0.79 -14.32 -2.93
CA PRO A 98 -1.58 -15.47 -3.41
C PRO A 98 -2.95 -15.12 -4.01
N VAL A 99 -3.57 -14.01 -3.61
CA VAL A 99 -4.83 -13.54 -4.21
C VAL A 99 -4.72 -13.25 -5.71
N ASN A 100 -3.48 -13.12 -6.24
CA ASN A 100 -3.24 -12.83 -7.65
C ASN A 100 -3.61 -13.99 -8.60
N ASP A 101 -3.62 -15.23 -8.12
CA ASP A 101 -3.89 -16.42 -8.96
C ASP A 101 -5.17 -16.31 -9.79
N ASN A 102 -6.16 -15.59 -9.30
CA ASN A 102 -7.46 -15.40 -9.95
C ASN A 102 -7.64 -14.01 -10.59
N ILE A 103 -6.64 -13.13 -10.54
CA ILE A 103 -6.79 -11.73 -10.93
C ILE A 103 -5.85 -11.36 -12.07
N GLY A 104 -4.54 -11.51 -11.87
CA GLY A 104 -3.50 -11.11 -12.80
C GLY A 104 -3.18 -9.61 -12.82
N ILE A 105 -1.90 -9.30 -13.02
CA ILE A 105 -1.38 -7.91 -13.01
C ILE A 105 -2.06 -7.04 -14.08
N LYS A 106 -2.33 -7.59 -15.27
CA LYS A 106 -2.96 -6.84 -16.36
C LYS A 106 -4.32 -6.26 -15.96
N ALA A 107 -5.16 -7.05 -15.27
CA ALA A 107 -6.46 -6.61 -14.81
C ALA A 107 -6.34 -5.53 -13.72
N ILE A 108 -5.37 -5.67 -12.83
CA ILE A 108 -5.08 -4.68 -11.78
C ILE A 108 -4.65 -3.35 -12.39
N LEU A 109 -3.71 -3.37 -13.33
CA LEU A 109 -3.22 -2.16 -13.99
C LEU A 109 -4.32 -1.47 -14.79
N SER A 110 -5.15 -2.22 -15.52
CA SER A 110 -6.30 -1.66 -16.24
C SER A 110 -7.28 -0.97 -15.30
N ALA A 111 -7.57 -1.57 -14.15
CA ALA A 111 -8.44 -0.95 -13.16
C ALA A 111 -7.81 0.28 -12.50
N ALA A 112 -6.49 0.27 -12.30
CA ALA A 112 -5.73 1.41 -11.79
C ALA A 112 -5.71 2.57 -12.80
N ASP A 113 -5.47 2.28 -14.08
CA ASP A 113 -5.49 3.27 -15.16
C ASP A 113 -6.88 3.94 -15.22
N ARG A 114 -7.98 3.16 -15.16
CA ARG A 114 -9.34 3.71 -15.08
C ARG A 114 -9.53 4.62 -13.86
N TYR A 115 -9.02 4.23 -12.70
CA TYR A 115 -9.11 5.07 -11.51
C TYR A 115 -8.34 6.39 -11.69
N PHE A 116 -7.17 6.36 -12.32
CA PHE A 116 -6.43 7.57 -12.66
C PHE A 116 -7.25 8.49 -13.59
N ASP A 117 -7.83 7.93 -14.65
CA ASP A 117 -8.61 8.69 -15.63
C ASP A 117 -9.83 9.37 -15.00
N THR A 118 -10.49 8.73 -14.05
CA THR A 118 -11.68 9.28 -13.38
C THR A 118 -11.35 10.23 -12.24
N SER A 119 -10.33 9.93 -11.43
CA SER A 119 -9.97 10.70 -10.24
C SER A 119 -9.01 11.85 -10.52
N GLY A 120 -8.22 11.77 -11.58
CA GLY A 120 -7.09 12.64 -11.85
C GLY A 120 -5.97 12.53 -10.81
N ARG A 121 -5.98 11.45 -9.98
CA ARG A 121 -5.01 11.26 -8.91
C ARG A 121 -3.89 10.34 -9.33
N ARG A 122 -2.66 10.81 -9.16
CA ARG A 122 -1.48 9.99 -9.40
C ARG A 122 -1.54 8.72 -8.56
N LEU A 123 -1.31 7.59 -9.23
CA LEU A 123 -1.23 6.28 -8.60
C LEU A 123 0.11 6.07 -7.91
N THR A 124 0.12 5.23 -6.89
CA THR A 124 1.35 4.69 -6.31
C THR A 124 1.34 3.18 -6.43
N TYR A 125 2.41 2.60 -6.94
CA TYR A 125 2.64 1.16 -6.88
C TYR A 125 3.67 0.88 -5.78
N GLU A 126 3.28 0.05 -4.83
CA GLU A 126 4.14 -0.37 -3.72
C GLU A 126 4.90 -1.63 -4.13
N TYR A 127 6.21 -1.63 -3.93
CA TYR A 127 7.09 -2.73 -4.28
C TYR A 127 8.04 -3.03 -3.12
N VAL A 128 7.74 -4.07 -2.34
CA VAL A 128 8.67 -4.57 -1.32
C VAL A 128 9.80 -5.29 -2.03
N LEU A 129 11.02 -4.78 -1.88
CA LEU A 129 12.22 -5.30 -2.52
C LEU A 129 12.84 -6.38 -1.64
N LEU A 130 12.72 -7.63 -2.06
CA LEU A 130 13.17 -8.83 -1.37
C LEU A 130 14.48 -9.32 -1.96
N GLY A 131 15.51 -9.49 -1.11
CA GLY A 131 16.82 -9.98 -1.55
C GLY A 131 16.74 -11.36 -2.17
N ASP A 132 17.36 -11.53 -3.34
CA ASP A 132 17.42 -12.75 -4.14
C ASP A 132 16.08 -13.27 -4.68
N VAL A 133 15.00 -12.50 -4.54
CA VAL A 133 13.65 -12.89 -4.98
C VAL A 133 13.18 -12.01 -6.13
N ASN A 134 13.04 -10.70 -5.89
CA ASN A 134 12.50 -9.76 -6.86
C ASN A 134 13.40 -8.52 -7.10
N ASP A 135 14.64 -8.54 -6.62
CA ASP A 135 15.61 -7.44 -6.63
C ASP A 135 16.61 -7.47 -7.80
N GLY A 136 16.40 -8.36 -8.78
CA GLY A 136 17.28 -8.48 -9.95
C GLY A 136 17.01 -7.40 -11.01
N GLU A 137 18.05 -7.09 -11.81
CA GLU A 137 17.95 -6.13 -12.92
C GLU A 137 16.87 -6.53 -13.95
N LYS A 138 16.67 -7.84 -14.17
CA LYS A 138 15.58 -8.35 -15.01
C LYS A 138 14.23 -7.90 -14.50
N HIS A 139 13.99 -8.00 -13.18
CA HIS A 139 12.74 -7.57 -12.57
C HIS A 139 12.53 -6.06 -12.68
N ALA A 140 13.61 -5.28 -12.53
CA ALA A 140 13.57 -3.84 -12.76
C ALA A 140 13.20 -3.51 -14.21
N GLN A 141 13.77 -4.21 -15.20
CA GLN A 141 13.45 -4.03 -16.61
C GLN A 141 11.99 -4.41 -16.93
N GLU A 142 11.49 -5.48 -16.34
CA GLU A 142 10.08 -5.88 -16.45
C GLU A 142 9.15 -4.79 -15.86
N LEU A 143 9.53 -4.17 -14.73
CA LEU A 143 8.78 -3.04 -14.15
C LEU A 143 8.81 -1.80 -15.06
N VAL A 144 9.95 -1.51 -15.70
CA VAL A 144 10.04 -0.45 -16.72
C VAL A 144 9.02 -0.71 -17.83
N ASN A 145 9.03 -1.91 -18.41
CA ASN A 145 8.09 -2.28 -19.47
C ASN A 145 6.62 -2.18 -19.04
N LEU A 146 6.36 -2.47 -17.77
CA LEU A 146 5.02 -2.46 -17.20
C LEU A 146 4.51 -1.04 -16.90
N LEU A 147 5.38 -0.11 -16.51
CA LEU A 147 4.98 1.15 -15.91
C LEU A 147 5.37 2.41 -16.71
N HIS A 148 6.25 2.32 -17.71
CA HIS A 148 6.83 3.50 -18.40
C HIS A 148 5.80 4.43 -19.08
N HIS A 149 4.60 3.95 -19.39
CA HIS A 149 3.53 4.79 -19.97
C HIS A 149 2.51 5.28 -18.93
N ARG A 150 2.72 4.99 -17.64
CA ARG A 150 1.76 5.31 -16.58
C ARG A 150 2.18 6.51 -15.76
N ASN A 151 1.24 7.40 -15.50
CA ASN A 151 1.47 8.50 -14.55
C ASN A 151 1.37 7.98 -13.11
N ALA A 152 2.39 7.27 -12.68
CA ALA A 152 2.44 6.62 -11.38
C ALA A 152 3.78 6.84 -10.68
N LEU A 153 3.78 6.68 -9.38
CA LEU A 153 4.97 6.58 -8.54
C LEU A 153 5.21 5.12 -8.19
N LEU A 154 6.41 4.61 -8.41
CA LEU A 154 6.85 3.33 -7.86
C LEU A 154 7.56 3.58 -6.53
N ASN A 155 6.91 3.19 -5.43
CA ASN A 155 7.48 3.27 -4.08
C ASN A 155 8.18 1.95 -3.76
N VAL A 156 9.50 1.97 -3.77
CA VAL A 156 10.33 0.78 -3.51
C VAL A 156 10.70 0.77 -2.03
N ILE A 157 10.36 -0.33 -1.38
CA ILE A 157 10.53 -0.52 0.06
C ILE A 157 11.51 -1.67 0.27
N PRO A 158 12.80 -1.40 0.58
CA PRO A 158 13.72 -2.47 0.95
C PRO A 158 13.18 -3.25 2.15
N TYR A 159 13.16 -4.57 2.02
CA TYR A 159 12.60 -5.46 3.04
C TYR A 159 13.39 -5.37 4.34
N ASN A 160 12.67 -5.24 5.45
CA ASN A 160 13.20 -5.45 6.78
C ASN A 160 12.91 -6.89 7.21
N PRO A 161 13.90 -7.62 7.74
CA PRO A 161 13.69 -8.97 8.22
C PRO A 161 12.56 -9.04 9.25
N VAL A 162 11.82 -10.11 9.15
CA VAL A 162 10.68 -10.42 9.99
C VAL A 162 10.82 -11.84 10.48
N ASP A 163 10.71 -12.03 11.78
CA ASP A 163 10.79 -13.34 12.39
C ASP A 163 9.78 -14.33 11.77
N GLY A 164 10.27 -15.50 11.41
CA GLY A 164 9.45 -16.56 10.81
C GLY A 164 9.16 -16.39 9.31
N LEU A 165 9.71 -15.38 8.61
CA LEU A 165 9.64 -15.27 7.16
C LEU A 165 11.00 -15.56 6.50
N PRO A 166 11.01 -16.27 5.34
CA PRO A 166 12.26 -16.73 4.71
C PRO A 166 12.97 -15.65 3.88
N TYR A 167 12.48 -14.42 3.89
CA TYR A 167 12.98 -13.35 3.02
C TYR A 167 14.19 -12.64 3.63
N LYS A 168 15.02 -12.09 2.74
CA LYS A 168 16.25 -11.37 3.09
C LYS A 168 16.18 -9.92 2.65
N THR A 169 16.91 -9.07 3.36
CA THR A 169 17.19 -7.70 2.92
C THR A 169 18.02 -7.71 1.64
N PRO A 170 17.67 -6.93 0.62
CA PRO A 170 18.49 -6.79 -0.58
C PRO A 170 19.84 -6.11 -0.24
N SER A 171 20.92 -6.55 -0.90
CA SER A 171 22.23 -5.91 -0.73
C SER A 171 22.25 -4.50 -1.32
N ARG A 172 23.11 -3.63 -0.78
CA ARG A 172 23.28 -2.24 -1.28
C ARG A 172 23.58 -2.20 -2.79
N ASN A 173 24.40 -3.13 -3.27
CA ASN A 173 24.76 -3.20 -4.70
C ASN A 173 23.54 -3.59 -5.56
N ARG A 174 22.73 -4.54 -5.11
CA ARG A 174 21.48 -4.91 -5.82
C ARG A 174 20.48 -3.76 -5.84
N VAL A 175 20.28 -3.10 -4.72
CA VAL A 175 19.43 -1.89 -4.66
C VAL A 175 19.92 -0.82 -5.62
N ALA A 176 21.22 -0.56 -5.69
CA ALA A 176 21.80 0.42 -6.61
C ALA A 176 21.57 0.07 -8.08
N ARG A 177 21.81 -1.19 -8.47
CA ARG A 177 21.58 -1.66 -9.85
C ARG A 177 20.10 -1.63 -10.23
N PHE A 178 19.24 -2.12 -9.34
CA PHE A 178 17.78 -2.10 -9.51
C PHE A 178 17.28 -0.66 -9.74
N ARG A 179 17.75 0.28 -8.92
CA ARG A 179 17.46 1.71 -9.06
C ARG A 179 17.93 2.26 -10.40
N SER A 180 19.18 1.98 -10.79
CA SER A 180 19.76 2.48 -12.05
C SER A 180 18.94 2.06 -13.26
N VAL A 181 18.45 0.83 -13.30
CA VAL A 181 17.60 0.33 -14.42
C VAL A 181 16.25 1.09 -14.44
N LEU A 182 15.63 1.31 -13.30
CA LEU A 182 14.36 2.05 -13.22
C LEU A 182 14.52 3.51 -13.63
N GLU A 183 15.61 4.17 -13.20
CA GLU A 183 15.94 5.55 -13.56
C GLU A 183 16.22 5.68 -15.06
N ALA A 184 17.00 4.76 -15.63
CA ALA A 184 17.26 4.70 -17.06
C ALA A 184 15.98 4.49 -17.89
N GLY A 185 14.99 3.79 -17.33
CA GLY A 185 13.67 3.59 -17.92
C GLY A 185 12.69 4.75 -17.66
N ASN A 186 13.13 5.88 -17.10
CA ASN A 186 12.31 7.06 -16.77
C ASN A 186 11.11 6.73 -15.87
N ILE A 187 11.22 5.74 -14.99
CA ILE A 187 10.19 5.47 -13.99
C ILE A 187 10.33 6.47 -12.85
N THR A 188 9.24 7.11 -12.47
CA THR A 188 9.22 7.94 -11.27
C THR A 188 9.27 7.05 -10.04
N ILE A 189 10.39 7.07 -9.33
CA ILE A 189 10.66 6.18 -8.20
C ILE A 189 10.85 6.94 -6.90
N ARG A 190 10.51 6.29 -5.80
CA ARG A 190 10.87 6.68 -4.45
C ARG A 190 11.37 5.44 -3.71
N PHE A 191 12.59 5.51 -3.19
CA PHE A 191 13.10 4.49 -2.28
C PHE A 191 12.82 4.93 -0.85
N ARG A 192 12.07 4.11 -0.13
CA ARG A 192 11.81 4.37 1.30
C ARG A 192 13.10 4.11 2.09
N GLN A 193 13.50 5.09 2.91
CA GLN A 193 14.56 4.85 3.88
C GLN A 193 14.03 3.96 5.00
N ARG A 194 14.87 3.07 5.47
CA ARG A 194 14.58 2.28 6.68
C ARG A 194 14.35 3.21 7.87
N LYS A 195 13.26 3.03 8.55
CA LYS A 195 12.98 3.63 9.85
C LYS A 195 12.42 2.53 10.74
N GLY A 196 12.86 2.49 11.99
CA GLY A 196 12.29 1.57 12.97
C GLY A 196 13.00 0.21 13.07
N ASP A 197 14.29 0.11 12.70
CA ASP A 197 15.09 -1.10 12.90
C ASP A 197 15.11 -1.50 14.39
N ASP A 198 15.01 -0.52 15.30
CA ASP A 198 15.06 -0.74 16.76
C ASP A 198 13.74 -1.23 17.37
N ILE A 199 12.63 -1.17 16.64
CA ILE A 199 11.29 -1.48 17.17
C ILE A 199 10.54 -2.54 16.36
N ASN A 200 11.20 -3.33 15.51
CA ASN A 200 10.60 -4.35 14.64
C ASN A 200 9.35 -3.85 13.86
N ALA A 201 9.31 -2.54 13.53
CA ALA A 201 8.18 -1.92 12.87
C ALA A 201 8.20 -2.24 11.37
N ALA A 202 7.75 -3.43 10.99
CA ALA A 202 7.37 -3.75 9.62
C ALA A 202 5.84 -3.66 9.46
N CYS A 203 5.37 -3.30 8.26
CA CYS A 203 3.94 -3.19 7.97
C CYS A 203 3.18 -4.45 8.41
N GLY A 204 2.18 -4.28 9.27
CA GLY A 204 1.30 -5.35 9.75
C GLY A 204 1.84 -6.20 10.90
N GLN A 205 3.04 -5.95 11.43
CA GLN A 205 3.66 -6.80 12.45
C GLN A 205 3.31 -6.47 13.90
N LEU A 206 2.99 -5.21 14.20
CA LEU A 206 2.65 -4.80 15.56
C LEU A 206 1.48 -5.60 16.15
N ARG A 207 0.60 -6.15 15.32
CA ARG A 207 -0.52 -6.98 15.77
C ARG A 207 -0.15 -8.45 16.03
N ARG A 208 0.98 -8.95 15.51
CA ARG A 208 1.39 -10.35 15.70
C ARG A 208 1.94 -10.63 17.10
N ASN A 209 2.41 -9.63 17.81
CA ASN A 209 2.97 -9.75 19.14
C ASN A 209 1.92 -9.58 20.26
N GLU A 210 0.71 -9.16 19.96
CA GLU A 210 -0.41 -9.22 20.90
C GLU A 210 -1.10 -10.58 20.76
N VAL A 211 -0.72 -11.53 21.59
CA VAL A 211 -1.54 -12.70 21.89
C VAL A 211 -2.74 -12.19 22.68
N VAL A 212 -3.85 -11.93 22.00
CA VAL A 212 -5.13 -11.72 22.67
C VAL A 212 -5.50 -13.06 23.30
N GLN A 213 -5.21 -13.24 24.60
CA GLN A 213 -5.88 -14.24 25.41
C GLN A 213 -7.37 -13.85 25.45
N ILE A 214 -8.16 -14.51 24.60
CA ILE A 214 -9.61 -14.49 24.75
C ILE A 214 -9.89 -15.42 25.90
N ASP A 215 -10.13 -14.86 27.09
CA ASP A 215 -10.72 -15.60 28.20
C ASP A 215 -12.12 -16.06 27.75
N MET A 216 -12.22 -17.33 27.42
CA MET A 216 -13.53 -17.97 27.19
C MET A 216 -14.23 -18.05 28.56
N PRO A 217 -15.43 -17.48 28.71
CA PRO A 217 -16.19 -17.67 29.94
C PRO A 217 -16.47 -19.18 30.12
N ASN A 218 -16.00 -19.71 31.23
CA ASN A 218 -16.34 -21.07 31.66
C ASN A 218 -17.85 -21.17 31.80
N GLY A 219 -18.47 -22.05 30.97
CA GLY A 219 -19.88 -22.40 31.05
C GLY A 219 -20.25 -23.27 32.28
#